data_baea42be990cbe9cce5e49b8a0c718f5
#
_entry.id   baea42be990cbe9cce5e49b8a0c718f5
#
_cell.length_a   1.000
_cell.length_b   1.000
_cell.length_c   1.000
_cell.angle_alpha   90.00
_cell.angle_beta   90.00
_cell.angle_gamma   90.00
#
_symmetry.space_group_name_H-M   'P 1'
#
loop_
_entity.id
_entity.type
_entity.pdbx_description
1 polymer ?
#
loop_
_entity_poly.entity_id
_entity_poly.type
_entity_poly.pdbx_seq_one_letter_code
_entity_poly.pdbx_strand_id
1 'polypeptide(L)'
;VEGKPATFNKIIISGNTITNEKVVRRQLFTKPGYLYSQSMLERSLREIASMGNFDPEQALDHTRGYSVIPNQLNNTVDISYNLQEKPNSQFELSGGWGGYSFVGTVGVSFNNFSIKRMFKRGAWRPVPLGDAQTLSIRFQTNGTYYTAASINFIEPWLFGKKPTSFNLAGYYTRQTNSYYFYQNTDEYYEVYGIAASLGSRLKWPDSYFVLYHELSWQTYNLHNWRYNFLFETGRSNNISYKITLARNSTDQMIYPREGSDFQLSLQLTPPYSLFRDKNTDYASMTDQERYRWIEYHKWTFKGALYVRLFDDLVLMTRAQFG
;
A
#
# COMPACT_ATOMS: atom_id res chain seq x y z
N VAL A 1 -37.35 -29.78 -10.79
CA VAL A 1 -38.19 -28.57 -10.56
C VAL A 1 -37.27 -27.49 -10.04
N GLU A 2 -36.93 -26.53 -10.90
CA GLU A 2 -36.17 -25.35 -10.46
C GLU A 2 -37.07 -24.47 -9.61
N GLY A 3 -36.68 -24.21 -8.37
CA GLY A 3 -37.34 -23.25 -7.49
C GLY A 3 -37.12 -21.82 -7.94
N LYS A 4 -37.89 -20.86 -7.40
CA LYS A 4 -37.66 -19.44 -7.64
C LYS A 4 -36.26 -19.07 -7.08
N PRO A 5 -35.48 -18.24 -7.79
CA PRO A 5 -34.15 -17.82 -7.32
C PRO A 5 -34.29 -17.05 -5.98
N ALA A 6 -33.45 -17.38 -5.03
CA ALA A 6 -33.41 -16.68 -3.74
C ALA A 6 -32.63 -15.36 -3.82
N THR A 7 -32.97 -14.41 -2.96
CA THR A 7 -32.26 -13.14 -2.85
C THR A 7 -31.71 -12.92 -1.43
N PHE A 8 -30.62 -12.18 -1.32
CA PHE A 8 -30.13 -11.75 -0.01
C PHE A 8 -31.13 -10.79 0.64
N ASN A 9 -31.47 -11.01 1.91
CA ASN A 9 -32.37 -10.17 2.68
C ASN A 9 -31.61 -9.40 3.77
N LYS A 10 -31.39 -9.97 4.93
CA LYS A 10 -30.67 -9.32 6.02
C LYS A 10 -29.21 -9.75 6.04
N ILE A 11 -28.33 -8.75 6.24
CA ILE A 11 -26.91 -8.97 6.44
C ILE A 11 -26.58 -8.45 7.85
N ILE A 12 -26.29 -9.38 8.75
CA ILE A 12 -25.98 -9.11 10.16
C ILE A 12 -24.47 -9.24 10.34
N ILE A 13 -23.86 -8.31 11.05
CA ILE A 13 -22.43 -8.32 11.38
C ILE A 13 -22.32 -8.20 12.90
N SER A 14 -21.58 -9.10 13.52
CA SER A 14 -21.35 -9.14 14.96
C SER A 14 -19.88 -9.41 15.26
N GLY A 15 -19.45 -9.05 16.48
CA GLY A 15 -18.07 -9.24 16.95
C GLY A 15 -17.10 -8.11 16.60
N ASN A 16 -17.54 -7.11 15.86
CA ASN A 16 -16.76 -5.91 15.52
C ASN A 16 -16.87 -4.84 16.62
N THR A 17 -16.14 -5.01 17.72
CA THR A 17 -16.20 -4.15 18.91
C THR A 17 -15.43 -2.84 18.76
N ILE A 18 -14.30 -2.87 18.04
CA ILE A 18 -13.40 -1.72 17.76
C ILE A 18 -13.66 -1.17 16.37
N THR A 19 -13.70 -2.08 15.39
CA THR A 19 -13.87 -1.74 13.97
C THR A 19 -15.31 -1.32 13.69
N ASN A 20 -15.49 -0.17 13.06
CA ASN A 20 -16.82 0.30 12.70
C ASN A 20 -17.49 -0.67 11.71
N GLU A 21 -18.76 -1.00 11.94
CA GLU A 21 -19.55 -1.89 11.07
C GLU A 21 -19.51 -1.45 9.59
N LYS A 22 -19.53 -0.15 9.34
CA LYS A 22 -19.39 0.44 8.01
C LYS A 22 -18.13 -0.04 7.27
N VAL A 23 -17.04 -0.29 8.00
CA VAL A 23 -15.77 -0.74 7.41
C VAL A 23 -15.90 -2.17 6.89
N VAL A 24 -16.58 -3.04 7.62
CA VAL A 24 -16.87 -4.41 7.19
C VAL A 24 -17.88 -4.40 6.04
N ARG A 25 -18.99 -3.70 6.24
CA ARG A 25 -20.12 -3.70 5.31
C ARG A 25 -19.73 -3.24 3.89
N ARG A 26 -18.81 -2.30 3.76
CA ARG A 26 -18.33 -1.82 2.45
C ARG A 26 -17.51 -2.85 1.66
N GLN A 27 -16.96 -3.88 2.33
CA GLN A 27 -16.22 -4.97 1.70
C GLN A 27 -17.12 -6.09 1.18
N LEU A 28 -18.38 -6.13 1.62
CA LEU A 28 -19.29 -7.21 1.29
C LEU A 28 -19.81 -7.10 -0.16
N PHE A 29 -19.80 -8.23 -0.85
CA PHE A 29 -20.48 -8.42 -2.13
C PHE A 29 -21.93 -8.90 -1.94
N THR A 30 -22.22 -9.51 -0.78
CA THR A 30 -23.58 -9.91 -0.37
C THR A 30 -24.36 -8.66 0.02
N LYS A 31 -25.24 -8.18 -0.88
CA LYS A 31 -26.04 -6.97 -0.64
C LYS A 31 -27.52 -7.33 -0.64
N PRO A 32 -28.33 -6.77 0.29
CA PRO A 32 -29.76 -6.96 0.30
C PRO A 32 -30.40 -6.68 -1.05
N GLY A 33 -31.33 -7.55 -1.50
CA GLY A 33 -32.01 -7.44 -2.78
C GLY A 33 -31.28 -8.03 -3.96
N TYR A 34 -30.01 -8.43 -3.86
CA TYR A 34 -29.26 -9.10 -4.94
C TYR A 34 -29.57 -10.60 -4.92
N LEU A 35 -29.47 -11.24 -6.08
CA LEU A 35 -29.60 -12.69 -6.18
C LEU A 35 -28.53 -13.38 -5.33
N TYR A 36 -28.97 -14.43 -4.61
CA TYR A 36 -28.05 -15.25 -3.84
C TYR A 36 -27.03 -15.93 -4.75
N SER A 37 -25.77 -15.79 -4.37
CA SER A 37 -24.65 -16.42 -5.06
C SER A 37 -23.61 -16.87 -4.04
N GLN A 38 -23.28 -18.14 -4.06
CA GLN A 38 -22.25 -18.73 -3.21
C GLN A 38 -20.89 -18.05 -3.46
N SER A 39 -20.57 -17.76 -4.73
CA SER A 39 -19.33 -17.09 -5.08
C SER A 39 -19.22 -15.66 -4.50
N MET A 40 -20.33 -14.92 -4.40
CA MET A 40 -20.36 -13.61 -3.76
C MET A 40 -20.16 -13.71 -2.24
N LEU A 41 -20.71 -14.76 -1.61
CA LEU A 41 -20.49 -15.03 -0.20
C LEU A 41 -19.02 -15.34 0.08
N GLU A 42 -18.46 -16.28 -0.64
CA GLU A 42 -17.04 -16.67 -0.51
C GLU A 42 -16.08 -15.48 -0.78
N ARG A 43 -16.42 -14.66 -1.77
CA ARG A 43 -15.66 -13.45 -2.05
C ARG A 43 -15.73 -12.46 -0.88
N SER A 44 -16.92 -12.29 -0.29
CA SER A 44 -17.09 -11.44 0.89
C SER A 44 -16.26 -11.92 2.07
N LEU A 45 -16.25 -13.24 2.31
CA LEU A 45 -15.45 -13.86 3.38
C LEU A 45 -13.94 -13.67 3.15
N ARG A 46 -13.48 -13.84 1.91
CA ARG A 46 -12.07 -13.60 1.56
C ARG A 46 -11.68 -12.13 1.75
N GLU A 47 -12.54 -11.18 1.35
CA GLU A 47 -12.27 -9.75 1.57
C GLU A 47 -12.21 -9.42 3.07
N ILE A 48 -13.12 -9.97 3.92
CA ILE A 48 -13.05 -9.80 5.37
C ILE A 48 -11.75 -10.38 5.94
N ALA A 49 -11.39 -11.60 5.55
CA ALA A 49 -10.17 -12.27 6.01
C ALA A 49 -8.90 -11.48 5.60
N SER A 50 -8.90 -10.88 4.41
CA SER A 50 -7.77 -10.10 3.89
C SER A 50 -7.58 -8.74 4.55
N MET A 51 -8.60 -8.21 5.24
CA MET A 51 -8.50 -6.91 5.95
C MET A 51 -7.45 -6.90 7.05
N GLY A 52 -7.10 -8.05 7.61
CA GLY A 52 -6.14 -8.16 8.70
C GLY A 52 -6.66 -7.70 10.07
N ASN A 53 -7.88 -7.17 10.16
CA ASN A 53 -8.52 -6.71 11.41
C ASN A 53 -9.27 -7.82 12.13
N PHE A 54 -9.53 -8.93 11.45
CA PHE A 54 -10.27 -10.08 11.95
C PHE A 54 -9.45 -11.35 11.82
N ASP A 55 -9.76 -12.35 12.63
CA ASP A 55 -9.16 -13.66 12.53
C ASP A 55 -9.64 -14.35 11.24
N PRO A 56 -8.73 -14.63 10.28
CA PRO A 56 -9.10 -15.22 9.00
C PRO A 56 -9.60 -16.66 9.13
N GLU A 57 -9.05 -17.44 10.09
CA GLU A 57 -9.46 -18.83 10.30
C GLU A 57 -10.91 -18.89 10.80
N GLN A 58 -11.25 -18.02 11.74
CA GLN A 58 -12.63 -17.96 12.22
C GLN A 58 -13.57 -17.39 11.14
N ALA A 59 -13.18 -16.30 10.45
CA ALA A 59 -14.04 -15.68 9.44
C ALA A 59 -14.43 -16.64 8.30
N LEU A 60 -13.54 -17.60 7.95
CA LEU A 60 -13.77 -18.60 6.92
C LEU A 60 -14.43 -19.90 7.44
N ASP A 61 -14.58 -20.07 8.75
CA ASP A 61 -15.16 -21.26 9.35
C ASP A 61 -16.69 -21.27 9.17
N HIS A 62 -17.19 -22.31 8.50
CA HIS A 62 -18.63 -22.48 8.24
C HIS A 62 -19.51 -22.60 9.49
N THR A 63 -18.93 -22.95 10.64
CA THR A 63 -19.69 -23.17 11.87
C THR A 63 -19.64 -21.98 12.81
N ARG A 64 -18.51 -21.24 12.83
CA ARG A 64 -18.26 -20.15 13.76
C ARG A 64 -18.26 -18.77 13.12
N GLY A 65 -17.80 -18.68 11.88
CA GLY A 65 -17.55 -17.41 11.20
C GLY A 65 -18.77 -16.82 10.51
N TYR A 66 -19.64 -17.67 9.99
CA TYR A 66 -20.85 -17.18 9.34
C TYR A 66 -21.97 -18.21 9.35
N SER A 67 -23.19 -17.73 9.18
CA SER A 67 -24.37 -18.58 9.02
C SER A 67 -25.23 -18.11 7.84
N VAL A 68 -25.81 -19.07 7.14
CA VAL A 68 -26.71 -18.86 6.01
C VAL A 68 -28.07 -19.38 6.42
N ILE A 69 -29.06 -18.51 6.57
CA ILE A 69 -30.38 -18.83 7.08
C ILE A 69 -31.41 -18.63 5.95
N PRO A 70 -31.82 -19.70 5.27
CA PRO A 70 -32.82 -19.61 4.20
C PRO A 70 -34.23 -19.41 4.77
N ASN A 71 -34.99 -18.48 4.17
CA ASN A 71 -36.40 -18.30 4.43
C ASN A 71 -37.19 -18.77 3.20
N GLN A 72 -37.75 -19.96 3.28
CA GLN A 72 -38.47 -20.60 2.16
C GLN A 72 -39.79 -19.88 1.84
N LEU A 73 -40.43 -19.21 2.80
CA LEU A 73 -41.69 -18.49 2.57
C LEU A 73 -41.51 -17.33 1.59
N ASN A 74 -40.41 -16.61 1.71
CA ASN A 74 -40.16 -15.38 0.95
C ASN A 74 -39.10 -15.60 -0.17
N ASN A 75 -38.55 -16.80 -0.33
CA ASN A 75 -37.39 -17.09 -1.18
C ASN A 75 -36.21 -16.12 -0.92
N THR A 76 -35.90 -15.89 0.36
CA THR A 76 -34.81 -15.01 0.77
C THR A 76 -33.81 -15.74 1.65
N VAL A 77 -32.61 -15.18 1.75
CA VAL A 77 -31.52 -15.72 2.57
C VAL A 77 -30.97 -14.62 3.45
N ASP A 78 -30.94 -14.85 4.76
CA ASP A 78 -30.27 -13.99 5.73
C ASP A 78 -28.86 -14.52 5.96
N ILE A 79 -27.87 -13.60 5.97
CA ILE A 79 -26.48 -13.91 6.25
C ILE A 79 -26.06 -13.25 7.55
N SER A 80 -25.49 -14.02 8.46
CA SER A 80 -24.87 -13.51 9.67
C SER A 80 -23.36 -13.76 9.63
N TYR A 81 -22.58 -12.70 9.76
CA TYR A 81 -21.11 -12.75 9.90
C TYR A 81 -20.75 -12.57 11.36
N ASN A 82 -20.19 -13.60 11.98
CA ASN A 82 -19.65 -13.57 13.33
C ASN A 82 -18.14 -13.38 13.26
N LEU A 83 -17.67 -12.18 13.55
CA LEU A 83 -16.27 -11.83 13.38
C LEU A 83 -15.58 -11.81 14.75
N GLN A 84 -14.33 -12.19 14.78
CA GLN A 84 -13.47 -12.01 15.94
C GLN A 84 -12.36 -11.04 15.58
N GLU A 85 -12.34 -9.90 16.25
CA GLU A 85 -11.27 -8.92 16.06
C GLU A 85 -9.95 -9.44 16.63
N LYS A 86 -8.88 -9.17 15.90
CA LYS A 86 -7.52 -9.43 16.37
C LYS A 86 -6.70 -8.15 16.39
N PRO A 87 -5.78 -8.01 17.36
CA PRO A 87 -4.79 -6.94 17.35
C PRO A 87 -3.96 -7.03 16.06
N ASN A 88 -3.90 -5.94 15.31
CA ASN A 88 -3.13 -5.86 14.07
C ASN A 88 -2.14 -4.69 14.06
N SER A 89 -2.00 -4.01 15.18
CA SER A 89 -0.92 -3.04 15.40
C SER A 89 0.41 -3.77 15.56
N GLN A 90 1.43 -3.27 14.88
CA GLN A 90 2.74 -3.88 14.87
C GLN A 90 3.76 -2.91 15.47
N PHE A 91 4.64 -3.44 16.31
CA PHE A 91 5.79 -2.74 16.84
C PHE A 91 7.03 -3.45 16.32
N GLU A 92 7.91 -2.70 15.67
CA GLU A 92 9.21 -3.17 15.23
C GLU A 92 10.27 -2.54 16.15
N LEU A 93 11.03 -3.37 16.82
CA LEU A 93 12.18 -2.95 17.59
C LEU A 93 13.30 -3.91 17.27
N SER A 94 14.33 -3.45 16.60
CA SER A 94 15.55 -4.20 16.35
C SER A 94 16.75 -3.34 16.66
N GLY A 95 17.78 -3.94 17.18
CA GLY A 95 19.00 -3.23 17.50
C GLY A 95 20.17 -4.20 17.66
N GLY A 96 21.35 -3.71 17.32
CA GLY A 96 22.57 -4.46 17.42
C GLY A 96 23.77 -3.53 17.39
N TRP A 97 24.92 -4.08 17.72
CA TRP A 97 26.19 -3.40 17.61
C TRP A 97 26.98 -4.01 16.46
N GLY A 98 27.29 -3.21 15.46
CA GLY A 98 28.04 -3.69 14.30
C GLY A 98 28.85 -2.56 13.68
N GLY A 99 30.05 -2.89 13.17
CA GLY A 99 30.89 -1.90 12.52
C GLY A 99 31.26 -0.69 13.37
N TYR A 100 31.40 -0.87 14.69
CA TYR A 100 31.67 0.20 15.68
C TYR A 100 30.55 1.22 15.88
N SER A 101 29.35 0.92 15.42
CA SER A 101 28.18 1.79 15.62
C SER A 101 26.95 0.98 16.03
N PHE A 102 26.01 1.67 16.66
CA PHE A 102 24.68 1.11 16.93
C PHE A 102 23.85 1.09 15.66
N VAL A 103 23.29 -0.06 15.33
CA VAL A 103 22.34 -0.25 14.26
C VAL A 103 20.99 -0.56 14.87
N GLY A 104 19.97 0.17 14.50
CA GLY A 104 18.66 -0.05 15.08
C GLY A 104 17.52 0.43 14.19
N THR A 105 16.37 -0.19 14.40
CA THR A 105 15.10 0.21 13.79
C THR A 105 14.05 0.25 14.90
N VAL A 106 13.29 1.33 14.90
CA VAL A 106 12.07 1.47 15.71
C VAL A 106 10.93 1.81 14.77
N GLY A 107 9.86 1.02 14.81
CA GLY A 107 8.70 1.23 13.96
C GLY A 107 7.40 0.93 14.69
N VAL A 108 6.36 1.64 14.33
CA VAL A 108 4.99 1.37 14.76
C VAL A 108 4.07 1.43 13.55
N SER A 109 3.13 0.49 13.49
CA SER A 109 2.11 0.46 12.45
C SER A 109 0.75 0.14 13.09
N PHE A 110 -0.19 1.06 12.93
CA PHE A 110 -1.57 0.94 13.40
C PHE A 110 -2.46 0.68 12.19
N ASN A 111 -2.91 -0.56 11.99
CA ASN A 111 -3.65 -0.97 10.79
C ASN A 111 -5.18 -0.81 10.90
N ASN A 112 -5.67 -0.32 12.01
CA ASN A 112 -7.09 0.02 12.21
C ASN A 112 -7.27 1.47 12.67
N PHE A 113 -6.36 2.36 12.28
CA PHE A 113 -6.36 3.76 12.69
C PHE A 113 -7.64 4.49 12.24
N SER A 114 -8.02 5.54 12.97
CA SER A 114 -9.13 6.42 12.63
C SER A 114 -8.75 7.89 12.78
N ILE A 115 -8.45 8.56 11.70
CA ILE A 115 -8.14 10.01 11.69
C ILE A 115 -9.33 10.84 12.19
N LYS A 116 -10.57 10.38 11.95
CA LYS A 116 -11.78 11.07 12.40
C LYS A 116 -11.96 11.09 13.92
N ARG A 117 -11.43 10.07 14.60
CA ARG A 117 -11.45 9.96 16.05
C ARG A 117 -10.27 10.67 16.72
N MET A 118 -9.28 11.12 15.95
CA MET A 118 -8.07 11.76 16.47
C MET A 118 -8.38 13.02 17.31
N PHE A 119 -9.45 13.75 16.95
CA PHE A 119 -9.88 14.97 17.64
C PHE A 119 -10.98 14.72 18.70
N LYS A 120 -11.34 13.44 18.97
CA LYS A 120 -12.33 13.10 19.98
C LYS A 120 -11.66 12.79 21.32
N ARG A 121 -12.06 13.50 22.38
CA ARG A 121 -11.62 13.19 23.74
C ARG A 121 -11.99 11.75 24.11
N GLY A 122 -11.07 10.99 24.73
CA GLY A 122 -11.30 9.60 25.13
C GLY A 122 -11.15 8.54 24.03
N ALA A 123 -10.86 8.93 22.77
CA ALA A 123 -10.57 7.98 21.69
C ALA A 123 -9.15 7.44 21.72
N TRP A 124 -8.24 8.09 22.44
CA TRP A 124 -6.84 7.71 22.59
C TRP A 124 -6.65 6.62 23.65
N ARG A 125 -6.62 5.32 23.19
CA ARG A 125 -6.45 4.13 24.04
C ARG A 125 -5.70 2.99 23.32
N PRO A 126 -4.41 3.07 23.07
CA PRO A 126 -3.47 4.21 23.08
C PRO A 126 -3.61 5.13 21.86
N VAL A 127 -4.21 4.68 20.77
CA VAL A 127 -4.46 5.42 19.53
C VAL A 127 -5.91 5.29 19.11
N PRO A 128 -6.46 6.28 18.38
CA PRO A 128 -7.83 6.20 17.87
C PRO A 128 -7.94 5.14 16.78
N LEU A 129 -8.76 4.12 17.00
CA LEU A 129 -8.96 2.98 16.10
C LEU A 129 -10.40 2.93 15.56
N GLY A 130 -10.63 2.16 14.48
CA GLY A 130 -11.95 1.75 14.02
C GLY A 130 -12.30 1.98 12.55
N ASP A 131 -11.50 2.72 11.77
CA ASP A 131 -11.80 3.02 10.35
C ASP A 131 -10.98 2.18 9.36
N ALA A 132 -10.17 1.21 9.84
CA ALA A 132 -9.25 0.40 9.04
C ALA A 132 -8.26 1.22 8.20
N GLN A 133 -7.92 2.41 8.64
CA GLN A 133 -6.81 3.19 8.09
C GLN A 133 -5.50 2.64 8.63
N THR A 134 -4.42 2.80 7.88
CA THR A 134 -3.08 2.45 8.35
C THR A 134 -2.27 3.72 8.60
N LEU A 135 -1.69 3.82 9.79
CA LEU A 135 -0.69 4.83 10.11
C LEU A 135 0.59 4.13 10.53
N SER A 136 1.67 4.33 9.78
CA SER A 136 2.98 3.74 10.08
C SER A 136 4.01 4.86 10.26
N ILE A 137 4.84 4.72 11.29
CA ILE A 137 5.98 5.59 11.55
C ILE A 137 7.17 4.68 11.77
N ARG A 138 8.27 4.94 11.07
CA ARG A 138 9.49 4.13 11.18
C ARG A 138 10.70 5.03 11.23
N PHE A 139 11.61 4.71 12.13
CA PHE A 139 12.93 5.30 12.25
C PHE A 139 13.97 4.19 12.18
N GLN A 140 15.01 4.40 11.41
CA GLN A 140 16.12 3.47 11.26
C GLN A 140 17.44 4.23 11.31
N THR A 141 18.40 3.67 12.00
CA THR A 141 19.76 4.21 12.05
C THR A 141 20.80 3.12 11.93
N ASN A 142 21.91 3.45 11.28
CA ASN A 142 23.13 2.67 11.27
C ASN A 142 24.27 3.61 11.74
N GLY A 143 24.16 4.01 13.01
CA GLY A 143 25.07 4.97 13.62
C GLY A 143 25.13 6.29 12.87
N THR A 144 26.34 6.77 12.62
CA THR A 144 26.60 8.00 11.87
C THR A 144 26.51 7.80 10.34
N TYR A 145 26.57 6.55 9.88
CA TYR A 145 26.59 6.25 8.43
C TYR A 145 25.25 6.48 7.76
N TYR A 146 24.15 6.05 8.38
CA TYR A 146 22.83 6.12 7.77
C TYR A 146 21.75 6.40 8.79
N THR A 147 20.85 7.30 8.45
CA THR A 147 19.64 7.59 9.25
C THR A 147 18.45 7.73 8.30
N ALA A 148 17.34 7.09 8.62
CA ALA A 148 16.10 7.22 7.87
C ALA A 148 14.90 7.38 8.80
N ALA A 149 13.96 8.21 8.41
CA ALA A 149 12.66 8.36 9.04
C ALA A 149 11.57 8.32 7.97
N SER A 150 10.46 7.67 8.25
CA SER A 150 9.32 7.65 7.34
C SER A 150 8.00 7.67 8.11
N ILE A 151 7.02 8.30 7.50
CA ILE A 151 5.62 8.28 7.92
C ILE A 151 4.76 7.90 6.73
N ASN A 152 3.80 7.01 6.94
CA ASN A 152 2.89 6.57 5.89
C ASN A 152 1.47 6.49 6.43
N PHE A 153 0.52 7.07 5.70
CA PHE A 153 -0.90 7.03 6.00
C PHE A 153 -1.67 6.47 4.81
N ILE A 154 -2.49 5.45 5.05
CA ILE A 154 -3.32 4.81 4.04
C ILE A 154 -4.78 4.87 4.45
N GLU A 155 -5.62 5.44 3.60
CA GLU A 155 -7.08 5.35 3.67
C GLU A 155 -7.58 4.43 2.55
N PRO A 156 -8.06 3.22 2.84
CA PRO A 156 -8.45 2.27 1.80
C PRO A 156 -9.75 2.64 1.08
N TRP A 157 -10.56 3.55 1.64
CA TRP A 157 -11.85 3.97 1.08
C TRP A 157 -12.08 5.47 1.22
N LEU A 158 -11.28 6.27 0.52
CA LEU A 158 -11.24 7.72 0.65
C LEU A 158 -12.63 8.40 0.65
N PHE A 159 -13.52 8.00 -0.25
CA PHE A 159 -14.86 8.58 -0.36
C PHE A 159 -15.96 7.68 0.25
N GLY A 160 -15.60 6.55 0.84
CA GLY A 160 -16.52 5.62 1.52
C GLY A 160 -17.55 4.89 0.64
N LYS A 161 -17.68 5.24 -0.64
CA LYS A 161 -18.66 4.66 -1.59
C LYS A 161 -18.04 3.70 -2.61
N LYS A 162 -16.77 3.91 -2.95
CA LYS A 162 -16.02 3.11 -3.91
C LYS A 162 -14.68 2.70 -3.30
N PRO A 163 -14.11 1.56 -3.66
CA PRO A 163 -12.79 1.13 -3.20
C PRO A 163 -11.69 1.98 -3.88
N THR A 164 -11.57 3.23 -3.45
CA THR A 164 -10.51 4.15 -3.86
C THR A 164 -9.59 4.34 -2.69
N SER A 165 -8.40 3.79 -2.78
CA SER A 165 -7.37 3.94 -1.76
C SER A 165 -6.64 5.28 -1.94
N PHE A 166 -6.33 5.93 -0.84
CA PHE A 166 -5.45 7.08 -0.79
C PHE A 166 -4.25 6.74 0.08
N ASN A 167 -3.06 7.05 -0.38
CA ASN A 167 -1.83 6.91 0.39
C ASN A 167 -1.09 8.23 0.40
N LEU A 168 -0.64 8.64 1.58
CA LEU A 168 0.24 9.80 1.79
C LEU A 168 1.49 9.31 2.53
N ALA A 169 2.65 9.48 1.91
CA ALA A 169 3.92 9.08 2.46
C ALA A 169 4.88 10.27 2.55
N GLY A 170 5.61 10.37 3.65
CA GLY A 170 6.71 11.30 3.82
C GLY A 170 7.94 10.53 4.29
N TYR A 171 9.12 10.91 3.82
CA TYR A 171 10.35 10.27 4.24
C TYR A 171 11.54 11.23 4.22
N TYR A 172 12.50 10.90 5.05
CA TYR A 172 13.80 11.53 5.14
C TYR A 172 14.86 10.47 5.25
N THR A 173 15.94 10.61 4.50
CA THR A 173 17.13 9.77 4.63
C THR A 173 18.38 10.65 4.61
N ARG A 174 19.34 10.33 5.43
CA ARG A 174 20.67 10.91 5.41
C ARG A 174 21.70 9.82 5.40
N GLN A 175 22.66 9.92 4.51
CA GLN A 175 23.82 9.05 4.45
C GLN A 175 25.08 9.89 4.47
N THR A 176 26.04 9.53 5.32
CA THR A 176 27.34 10.15 5.41
C THR A 176 28.43 9.23 4.87
N ASN A 177 29.60 9.76 4.59
CA ASN A 177 30.77 8.99 4.20
C ASN A 177 31.53 8.47 5.44
N SER A 178 30.79 8.04 6.48
CA SER A 178 31.36 7.52 7.72
C SER A 178 31.23 6.00 7.74
N TYR A 179 32.35 5.27 7.74
CA TYR A 179 32.31 3.85 8.00
C TYR A 179 33.58 3.37 8.72
N TYR A 180 33.45 2.38 9.58
CA TYR A 180 34.50 1.73 10.37
C TYR A 180 35.44 2.73 11.07
N PHE A 181 36.61 2.98 10.51
CA PHE A 181 37.65 3.82 11.08
C PHE A 181 37.65 5.27 10.57
N TYR A 182 36.83 5.55 9.56
CA TYR A 182 36.71 6.85 8.96
C TYR A 182 35.37 7.49 9.29
N GLN A 183 35.36 8.45 10.20
CA GLN A 183 34.16 9.19 10.55
C GLN A 183 34.20 10.56 9.88
N ASN A 184 33.57 10.67 8.73
CA ASN A 184 33.41 11.95 8.05
C ASN A 184 31.92 12.29 7.92
N THR A 185 31.42 13.13 8.79
CA THR A 185 30.04 13.60 8.81
C THR A 185 29.82 14.84 7.95
N ASP A 186 30.89 15.44 7.44
CA ASP A 186 30.82 16.62 6.55
C ASP A 186 30.59 16.26 5.09
N GLU A 187 30.84 15.00 4.73
CA GLU A 187 30.46 14.46 3.45
C GLU A 187 29.14 13.69 3.58
N TYR A 188 28.06 14.24 3.07
CA TYR A 188 26.76 13.59 3.20
C TYR A 188 25.83 13.93 2.03
N TYR A 189 24.84 13.08 1.82
CA TYR A 189 23.64 13.44 1.08
C TYR A 189 22.38 13.17 1.90
N GLU A 190 21.40 14.01 1.71
CA GLU A 190 20.08 13.93 2.31
C GLU A 190 19.04 13.82 1.21
N VAL A 191 18.05 12.97 1.43
CA VAL A 191 16.87 12.88 0.56
C VAL A 191 15.64 13.04 1.43
N TYR A 192 14.80 13.98 1.09
CA TYR A 192 13.48 14.10 1.70
C TYR A 192 12.43 14.20 0.62
N GLY A 193 11.30 13.60 0.89
CA GLY A 193 10.25 13.55 -0.08
C GLY A 193 8.88 13.35 0.52
N ILE A 194 7.89 13.71 -0.27
CA ILE A 194 6.49 13.47 -0.01
C ILE A 194 5.86 12.86 -1.27
N ALA A 195 5.00 11.87 -1.09
CA ALA A 195 4.26 11.25 -2.17
C ALA A 195 2.79 11.09 -1.77
N ALA A 196 1.90 11.41 -2.68
CA ALA A 196 0.47 11.18 -2.54
C ALA A 196 -0.01 10.31 -3.70
N SER A 197 -0.70 9.22 -3.39
CA SER A 197 -1.22 8.31 -4.41
C SER A 197 -2.69 7.97 -4.22
N LEU A 198 -3.36 7.74 -5.33
CA LEU A 198 -4.76 7.31 -5.42
C LEU A 198 -4.81 6.00 -6.20
N GLY A 199 -5.40 4.96 -5.61
CA GLY A 199 -5.62 3.67 -6.25
C GLY A 199 -7.12 3.44 -6.46
N SER A 200 -7.52 3.09 -7.67
CA SER A 200 -8.91 2.81 -8.01
C SER A 200 -9.07 1.47 -8.70
N ARG A 201 -9.93 0.61 -8.15
CA ARG A 201 -10.27 -0.67 -8.79
C ARG A 201 -11.11 -0.42 -10.02
N LEU A 202 -10.69 -0.96 -11.16
CA LEU A 202 -11.41 -0.85 -12.42
C LEU A 202 -12.53 -1.90 -12.49
N LYS A 203 -13.53 -1.62 -13.33
CA LYS A 203 -14.61 -2.59 -13.62
C LYS A 203 -14.38 -3.33 -14.92
N TRP A 204 -13.64 -2.73 -15.82
CA TRP A 204 -13.30 -3.27 -17.13
C TRP A 204 -11.76 -3.23 -17.31
N PRO A 205 -11.16 -4.25 -17.91
CA PRO A 205 -11.72 -5.49 -18.49
C PRO A 205 -12.26 -6.46 -17.43
N ASP A 206 -11.68 -6.50 -16.23
CA ASP A 206 -12.14 -7.30 -15.10
C ASP A 206 -11.91 -6.55 -13.77
N SER A 207 -12.43 -7.09 -12.67
CA SER A 207 -12.36 -6.47 -11.34
C SER A 207 -11.03 -6.68 -10.61
N TYR A 208 -10.05 -7.31 -11.23
CA TYR A 208 -8.69 -7.50 -10.68
C TYR A 208 -7.75 -6.35 -11.07
N PHE A 209 -8.14 -5.51 -12.03
CA PHE A 209 -7.36 -4.34 -12.41
C PHE A 209 -7.49 -3.22 -11.40
N VAL A 210 -6.35 -2.62 -11.07
CA VAL A 210 -6.24 -1.42 -10.23
C VAL A 210 -5.38 -0.40 -10.97
N LEU A 211 -5.86 0.84 -11.04
CA LEU A 211 -5.14 1.96 -11.59
C LEU A 211 -4.69 2.87 -10.44
N TYR A 212 -3.38 3.10 -10.37
CA TYR A 212 -2.77 4.01 -9.41
C TYR A 212 -2.26 5.27 -10.08
N HIS A 213 -2.51 6.39 -9.44
CA HIS A 213 -1.95 7.69 -9.76
C HIS A 213 -1.12 8.16 -8.58
N GLU A 214 0.11 8.52 -8.78
CA GLU A 214 1.01 8.99 -7.74
C GLU A 214 1.67 10.30 -8.17
N LEU A 215 1.60 11.29 -7.30
CA LEU A 215 2.36 12.53 -7.41
C LEU A 215 3.40 12.53 -6.30
N SER A 216 4.66 12.71 -6.65
CA SER A 216 5.75 12.74 -5.69
C SER A 216 6.67 13.94 -5.91
N TRP A 217 7.19 14.42 -4.81
CA TRP A 217 8.26 15.42 -4.77
C TRP A 217 9.38 14.91 -3.90
N GLN A 218 10.59 14.91 -4.45
CA GLN A 218 11.82 14.51 -3.78
C GLN A 218 12.85 15.62 -3.94
N THR A 219 13.59 15.87 -2.89
CA THR A 219 14.74 16.78 -2.92
C THR A 219 15.98 16.03 -2.45
N TYR A 220 17.02 16.12 -3.24
CA TYR A 220 18.36 15.63 -2.94
C TYR A 220 19.20 16.82 -2.54
N ASN A 221 19.81 16.77 -1.38
CA ASN A 221 20.73 17.80 -0.86
C ASN A 221 22.08 17.13 -0.62
N LEU A 222 23.10 17.55 -1.36
CA LEU A 222 24.45 17.00 -1.33
C LEU A 222 25.41 18.01 -0.71
N HIS A 223 26.31 17.53 0.14
CA HIS A 223 27.36 18.31 0.73
C HIS A 223 28.69 17.54 0.67
N ASN A 224 29.59 18.01 -0.17
CA ASN A 224 30.91 17.40 -0.44
C ASN A 224 30.84 15.90 -0.80
N TRP A 225 29.70 15.45 -1.37
CA TRP A 225 29.46 14.06 -1.70
C TRP A 225 29.97 13.70 -3.09
N ARG A 226 30.99 12.85 -3.17
CA ARG A 226 31.72 12.54 -4.41
C ARG A 226 31.26 11.28 -5.12
N TYR A 227 30.24 10.60 -4.62
CA TYR A 227 29.86 9.28 -5.12
C TYR A 227 28.47 9.30 -5.76
N ASN A 228 28.36 8.64 -6.92
CA ASN A 228 27.07 8.35 -7.58
C ASN A 228 26.19 9.53 -7.98
N PHE A 229 26.69 10.78 -7.92
CA PHE A 229 26.00 11.97 -8.36
C PHE A 229 26.87 12.78 -9.33
N LEU A 230 26.23 13.65 -10.12
CA LEU A 230 26.92 14.46 -11.15
C LEU A 230 27.61 15.71 -10.57
N PHE A 231 27.27 16.08 -9.33
CA PHE A 231 27.89 17.19 -8.63
C PHE A 231 28.06 16.83 -7.14
N GLU A 232 29.06 17.43 -6.50
CA GLU A 232 29.44 17.11 -5.12
C GLU A 232 28.63 17.87 -4.06
N THR A 233 28.25 19.10 -4.37
CA THR A 233 27.53 19.99 -3.44
C THR A 233 26.42 20.72 -4.18
N GLY A 234 25.25 20.74 -3.59
CA GLY A 234 24.08 21.43 -4.13
C GLY A 234 22.78 20.70 -3.93
N ARG A 235 21.72 21.20 -4.54
CA ARG A 235 20.36 20.68 -4.41
C ARG A 235 19.76 20.32 -5.76
N SER A 236 19.15 19.14 -5.82
CA SER A 236 18.37 18.69 -6.97
C SER A 236 16.95 18.32 -6.56
N ASN A 237 15.97 18.70 -7.35
CA ASN A 237 14.55 18.45 -7.10
C ASN A 237 13.99 17.53 -8.19
N ASN A 238 13.15 16.60 -7.77
CA ASN A 238 12.44 15.69 -8.64
C ASN A 238 10.94 15.76 -8.31
N ILE A 239 10.16 16.35 -9.18
CA ILE A 239 8.70 16.24 -9.14
C ILE A 239 8.30 15.25 -10.20
N SER A 240 7.59 14.21 -9.83
CA SER A 240 7.16 13.19 -10.79
C SER A 240 5.71 12.78 -10.61
N TYR A 241 5.08 12.49 -11.74
CA TYR A 241 3.76 11.88 -11.81
C TYR A 241 3.90 10.47 -12.37
N LYS A 242 3.38 9.49 -11.62
CA LYS A 242 3.45 8.09 -11.99
C LYS A 242 2.06 7.50 -12.12
N ILE A 243 1.82 6.86 -13.27
CA ILE A 243 0.63 6.05 -13.50
C ILE A 243 1.06 4.60 -13.46
N THR A 244 0.31 3.77 -12.73
CA THR A 244 0.56 2.34 -12.64
C THR A 244 -0.73 1.58 -12.87
N LEU A 245 -0.74 0.71 -13.87
CA LEU A 245 -1.79 -0.28 -14.08
C LEU A 245 -1.31 -1.62 -13.53
N ALA A 246 -1.98 -2.12 -12.51
CA ALA A 246 -1.69 -3.40 -11.89
C ALA A 246 -2.88 -4.34 -12.05
N ARG A 247 -2.60 -5.64 -12.17
CA ARG A 247 -3.60 -6.71 -12.14
C ARG A 247 -3.06 -7.87 -11.32
N ASN A 248 -3.82 -8.29 -10.33
CA ASN A 248 -3.50 -9.47 -9.57
C ASN A 248 -4.74 -10.38 -9.50
N SER A 249 -4.66 -11.52 -10.19
CA SER A 249 -5.69 -12.56 -10.23
C SER A 249 -5.20 -13.89 -9.69
N THR A 250 -4.11 -13.89 -8.91
CA THR A 250 -3.58 -15.11 -8.30
C THR A 250 -4.60 -15.70 -7.31
N ASP A 251 -4.68 -17.03 -7.28
CA ASP A 251 -5.57 -17.77 -6.40
C ASP A 251 -5.16 -17.68 -4.92
N GLN A 252 -3.86 -17.54 -4.65
CA GLN A 252 -3.28 -17.45 -3.30
C GLN A 252 -2.17 -16.40 -3.25
N MET A 253 -1.99 -15.76 -2.08
CA MET A 253 -0.91 -14.79 -1.86
C MET A 253 0.47 -15.46 -1.73
N ILE A 254 0.50 -16.63 -1.09
CA ILE A 254 1.71 -17.43 -0.87
C ILE A 254 1.57 -18.69 -1.69
N TYR A 255 2.59 -18.99 -2.51
CA TYR A 255 2.60 -20.14 -3.44
C TYR A 255 1.40 -20.17 -4.41
N PRO A 256 1.22 -19.14 -5.26
CA PRO A 256 0.16 -19.13 -6.25
C PRO A 256 0.25 -20.35 -7.17
N ARG A 257 -0.89 -20.96 -7.46
CA ARG A 257 -1.00 -22.10 -8.38
C ARG A 257 -1.55 -21.70 -9.73
N GLU A 258 -2.40 -20.69 -9.77
CA GLU A 258 -3.05 -20.21 -10.98
C GLU A 258 -3.18 -18.68 -10.93
N GLY A 259 -3.27 -18.06 -12.12
CA GLY A 259 -3.52 -16.65 -12.26
C GLY A 259 -2.31 -15.86 -12.74
N SER A 260 -2.44 -14.54 -12.68
CA SER A 260 -1.38 -13.63 -13.10
C SER A 260 -1.26 -12.46 -12.15
N ASP A 261 -0.02 -11.99 -12.00
CA ASP A 261 0.32 -10.75 -11.32
C ASP A 261 1.18 -9.92 -12.25
N PHE A 262 0.68 -8.77 -12.71
CA PHE A 262 1.47 -7.87 -13.53
C PHE A 262 1.25 -6.40 -13.16
N GLN A 263 2.27 -5.61 -13.44
CA GLN A 263 2.31 -4.18 -13.19
C GLN A 263 3.01 -3.48 -14.35
N LEU A 264 2.34 -2.53 -14.98
CA LEU A 264 2.91 -1.59 -15.94
C LEU A 264 2.88 -0.20 -15.34
N SER A 265 4.02 0.48 -15.29
CA SER A 265 4.07 1.87 -14.80
C SER A 265 4.81 2.79 -15.76
N LEU A 266 4.31 4.00 -15.82
CA LEU A 266 4.92 5.14 -16.52
C LEU A 266 5.10 6.26 -15.51
N GLN A 267 6.34 6.69 -15.32
CA GLN A 267 6.71 7.83 -14.50
C GLN A 267 7.23 8.96 -15.39
N LEU A 268 6.67 10.14 -15.19
CA LEU A 268 6.97 11.33 -15.96
C LEU A 268 7.37 12.46 -15.01
N THR A 269 8.35 13.24 -15.39
CA THR A 269 8.65 14.52 -14.77
C THR A 269 8.20 15.66 -15.70
N PRO A 270 7.88 16.85 -15.17
CA PRO A 270 7.62 18.00 -16.01
C PRO A 270 8.81 18.29 -16.94
N PRO A 271 8.56 18.67 -18.19
CA PRO A 271 9.63 18.99 -19.13
C PRO A 271 10.18 20.40 -18.84
N TYR A 272 10.96 20.54 -17.79
CA TYR A 272 11.51 21.84 -17.34
C TYR A 272 12.36 22.52 -18.40
N SER A 273 13.00 21.76 -19.27
CA SER A 273 13.80 22.28 -20.40
C SER A 273 12.96 23.11 -21.35
N LEU A 274 11.65 22.81 -21.52
CA LEU A 274 10.76 23.57 -22.39
C LEU A 274 10.39 24.95 -21.81
N PHE A 275 10.55 25.16 -20.52
CA PHE A 275 10.23 26.42 -19.83
C PHE A 275 11.46 27.33 -19.66
N ARG A 276 12.65 26.87 -20.08
CA ARG A 276 13.87 27.68 -20.11
C ARG A 276 13.92 28.53 -21.37
N ASP A 277 14.69 29.62 -21.30
CA ASP A 277 14.94 30.45 -22.47
C ASP A 277 15.59 29.62 -23.60
N LYS A 278 15.13 29.82 -24.84
CA LYS A 278 15.66 29.11 -26.03
C LYS A 278 17.15 29.37 -26.25
N ASN A 279 17.68 30.51 -25.76
CA ASN A 279 19.07 30.90 -25.86
C ASN A 279 19.92 30.44 -24.66
N THR A 280 19.37 29.58 -23.79
CA THR A 280 20.12 29.06 -22.64
C THR A 280 21.35 28.29 -23.07
N ASP A 281 22.54 28.77 -22.73
CA ASP A 281 23.79 28.05 -22.99
C ASP A 281 24.04 27.01 -21.87
N TYR A 282 23.69 25.78 -22.16
CA TYR A 282 23.88 24.65 -21.24
C TYR A 282 25.37 24.32 -21.02
N ALA A 283 26.29 24.74 -21.94
CA ALA A 283 27.68 24.46 -21.78
C ALA A 283 28.38 25.32 -20.74
N SER A 284 27.86 26.54 -20.51
CA SER A 284 28.37 27.46 -19.50
C SER A 284 27.80 27.24 -18.11
N MET A 285 26.75 26.42 -17.98
CA MET A 285 26.12 26.13 -16.68
C MET A 285 26.95 25.15 -15.85
N THR A 286 26.96 25.37 -14.55
CA THR A 286 27.45 24.35 -13.60
C THR A 286 26.54 23.12 -13.60
N ASP A 287 27.08 21.95 -13.25
CA ASP A 287 26.26 20.73 -13.16
C ASP A 287 25.11 20.85 -12.18
N GLN A 288 25.30 21.58 -11.07
CA GLN A 288 24.25 21.87 -10.11
C GLN A 288 23.10 22.69 -10.73
N GLU A 289 23.38 23.70 -11.52
CA GLU A 289 22.35 24.52 -12.19
C GLU A 289 21.65 23.74 -13.28
N ARG A 290 22.39 22.91 -14.02
CA ARG A 290 21.87 22.06 -15.08
C ARG A 290 20.91 21.01 -14.54
N TYR A 291 21.25 20.34 -13.45
CA TYR A 291 20.49 19.23 -12.85
C TYR A 291 19.68 19.64 -11.61
N ARG A 292 19.43 20.94 -11.41
CA ARG A 292 18.59 21.43 -10.32
C ARG A 292 17.17 20.83 -10.33
N TRP A 293 16.65 20.56 -11.51
CA TRP A 293 15.38 19.90 -11.75
C TRP A 293 15.62 18.69 -12.64
N ILE A 294 15.26 17.52 -12.10
CA ILE A 294 15.46 16.24 -12.80
C ILE A 294 14.34 16.06 -13.82
N GLU A 295 14.71 15.78 -15.08
CA GLU A 295 13.79 15.58 -16.19
C GLU A 295 14.01 14.21 -16.80
N TYR A 296 12.98 13.34 -16.79
CA TYR A 296 13.01 12.01 -17.38
C TYR A 296 11.61 11.45 -17.58
N HIS A 297 11.54 10.41 -18.39
CA HIS A 297 10.43 9.47 -18.40
C HIS A 297 10.97 8.05 -18.18
N LYS A 298 10.21 7.24 -17.45
CA LYS A 298 10.60 5.88 -17.12
C LYS A 298 9.43 4.94 -17.27
N TRP A 299 9.62 3.91 -18.10
CA TRP A 299 8.70 2.80 -18.23
C TRP A 299 9.18 1.62 -17.42
N THR A 300 8.30 0.95 -16.73
CA THR A 300 8.64 -0.26 -15.98
C THR A 300 7.52 -1.27 -16.13
N PHE A 301 7.88 -2.49 -16.50
CA PHE A 301 6.97 -3.62 -16.53
C PHE A 301 7.50 -4.73 -15.62
N LYS A 302 6.58 -5.32 -14.85
CA LYS A 302 6.79 -6.55 -14.07
C LYS A 302 5.59 -7.44 -14.29
N GLY A 303 5.84 -8.72 -14.56
CA GLY A 303 4.76 -9.68 -14.77
C GLY A 303 5.16 -11.08 -14.35
N ALA A 304 4.22 -11.80 -13.75
CA ALA A 304 4.30 -13.23 -13.46
C ALA A 304 3.00 -13.90 -13.86
N LEU A 305 3.11 -15.06 -14.51
CA LEU A 305 2.00 -15.91 -14.88
C LEU A 305 2.20 -17.27 -14.22
N TYR A 306 1.16 -17.78 -13.58
CA TYR A 306 1.14 -19.08 -12.92
C TYR A 306 0.15 -19.99 -13.62
N VAL A 307 0.63 -21.14 -14.04
CA VAL A 307 -0.18 -22.16 -14.73
C VAL A 307 0.02 -23.50 -14.01
N ARG A 308 -1.06 -24.05 -13.48
CA ARG A 308 -1.05 -25.39 -12.91
C ARG A 308 -0.93 -26.41 -14.03
N LEU A 309 0.15 -27.17 -14.06
CA LEU A 309 0.36 -28.26 -15.00
C LEU A 309 -0.24 -29.57 -14.46
N PHE A 310 -0.01 -29.85 -13.19
CA PHE A 310 -0.55 -30.99 -12.43
C PHE A 310 -0.85 -30.53 -11.00
N ASP A 311 -1.44 -31.36 -10.16
CA ASP A 311 -1.86 -31.00 -8.81
C ASP A 311 -0.72 -30.44 -7.94
N ASP A 312 0.50 -30.93 -8.10
CA ASP A 312 1.67 -30.52 -7.34
C ASP A 312 2.73 -29.80 -8.19
N LEU A 313 2.46 -29.54 -9.47
CA LEU A 313 3.40 -28.88 -10.38
C LEU A 313 2.82 -27.60 -10.97
N VAL A 314 3.47 -26.48 -10.69
CA VAL A 314 3.09 -25.15 -11.20
C VAL A 314 4.22 -24.58 -12.04
N LEU A 315 3.91 -24.18 -13.26
CA LEU A 315 4.82 -23.40 -14.10
C LEU A 315 4.66 -21.91 -13.81
N MET A 316 5.74 -21.25 -13.42
CA MET A 316 5.80 -19.80 -13.27
C MET A 316 6.67 -19.19 -14.37
N THR A 317 6.09 -18.26 -15.13
CA THR A 317 6.82 -17.44 -16.08
C THR A 317 6.87 -16.02 -15.56
N ARG A 318 8.07 -15.43 -15.50
CA ARG A 318 8.28 -14.05 -15.03
C ARG A 318 9.03 -13.22 -16.07
N ALA A 319 8.56 -11.99 -16.28
CA ALA A 319 9.23 -10.99 -17.10
C ALA A 319 9.35 -9.67 -16.35
N GLN A 320 10.49 -8.99 -16.49
CA GLN A 320 10.72 -7.68 -15.92
C GLN A 320 11.61 -6.87 -16.86
N PHE A 321 11.23 -5.61 -17.11
CA PHE A 321 12.03 -4.62 -17.82
C PHE A 321 11.71 -3.22 -17.33
N GLY A 322 12.66 -2.27 -17.53
CA GLY A 322 12.52 -0.85 -17.14
C GLY A 322 13.78 -0.08 -17.43
#